data_a2ae33071cd494d5827dcb48fad62911
#
_entry.id   a2ae33071cd494d5827dcb48fad62911
#
_cell.length_a   1.000
_cell.length_b   1.000
_cell.length_c   1.000
_cell.angle_alpha   90.00
_cell.angle_beta   90.00
_cell.angle_gamma   90.00
#
_symmetry.space_group_name_H-M   'P 1'
#
loop_
_entity.id
_entity.type
_entity.pdbx_description
1 polymer ?
#
loop_
_entity_poly.entity_id
_entity_poly.type
_entity_poly.pdbx_seq_one_letter_code
_entity_poly.pdbx_strand_id
1 'polypeptide(L)'
;MNNRKEINEIKEAMKGLLDRLDKLENEISLPLDPFDFFKVDLPEDGERLYFIDNVQSTISSKIFDISNMNDVKRFENGLFFETKEEAEQHLRERKLLFKLHQWAKFKNEGWVPDWEEDAENKWYVYYNHVEENLKVTWGYNSTNFIKLPYFKTEEIAQACIDLFGDEIKEVLC
;
A
#
# COMPACT_ATOMS: atom_id res chain seq x y z
N MET A 1 -37.94 32.79 -48.68
CA MET A 1 -38.66 31.79 -47.84
C MET A 1 -37.73 30.66 -47.36
N ASN A 2 -36.46 30.64 -47.79
CA ASN A 2 -35.52 29.55 -47.49
C ASN A 2 -34.81 29.66 -46.09
N ASN A 3 -34.47 30.89 -45.68
CA ASN A 3 -33.65 31.12 -44.46
C ASN A 3 -34.32 30.70 -43.16
N ARG A 4 -35.66 30.68 -43.08
CA ARG A 4 -36.38 30.30 -41.87
C ARG A 4 -36.40 28.79 -41.65
N LYS A 5 -36.38 28.00 -42.72
CA LYS A 5 -36.26 26.55 -42.69
C LYS A 5 -34.85 26.14 -42.31
N GLU A 6 -33.86 26.77 -42.89
CA GLU A 6 -32.44 26.58 -42.61
C GLU A 6 -32.07 26.90 -41.14
N ILE A 7 -32.64 28.01 -40.61
CA ILE A 7 -32.45 28.36 -39.17
C ILE A 7 -33.05 27.32 -38.26
N ASN A 8 -34.19 26.73 -38.60
CA ASN A 8 -34.82 25.68 -37.79
C ASN A 8 -34.02 24.36 -37.84
N GLU A 9 -33.48 24.01 -39.01
CA GLU A 9 -32.61 22.83 -39.15
C GLU A 9 -31.32 22.96 -38.32
N ILE A 10 -30.73 24.15 -38.32
CA ILE A 10 -29.55 24.44 -37.49
C ILE A 10 -29.89 24.37 -36.00
N LYS A 11 -31.03 24.89 -35.57
CA LYS A 11 -31.44 24.83 -34.17
C LYS A 11 -31.68 23.40 -33.67
N GLU A 12 -32.29 22.55 -34.50
CA GLU A 12 -32.49 21.15 -34.17
C GLU A 12 -31.14 20.40 -34.11
N ALA A 13 -30.21 20.65 -35.03
CA ALA A 13 -28.88 20.08 -34.99
C ALA A 13 -28.08 20.53 -33.75
N MET A 14 -28.16 21.81 -33.37
CA MET A 14 -27.53 22.31 -32.13
C MET A 14 -28.11 21.67 -30.88
N LYS A 15 -29.42 21.49 -30.82
CA LYS A 15 -30.05 20.82 -29.70
C LYS A 15 -29.58 19.37 -29.56
N GLY A 16 -29.49 18.63 -30.66
CA GLY A 16 -28.99 17.26 -30.66
C GLY A 16 -27.53 17.16 -30.24
N LEU A 17 -26.70 18.17 -30.56
CA LEU A 17 -25.31 18.27 -30.12
C LEU A 17 -25.22 18.56 -28.60
N LEU A 18 -26.05 19.46 -28.09
CA LEU A 18 -26.10 19.76 -26.65
C LEU A 18 -26.54 18.54 -25.84
N ASP A 19 -27.59 17.84 -26.24
CA ASP A 19 -28.06 16.62 -25.61
C ASP A 19 -26.96 15.53 -25.59
N ARG A 20 -26.14 15.48 -26.63
CA ARG A 20 -25.01 14.54 -26.72
C ARG A 20 -23.85 14.95 -25.84
N LEU A 21 -23.61 16.25 -25.70
CA LEU A 21 -22.57 16.83 -24.84
C LEU A 21 -22.92 16.60 -23.37
N ASP A 22 -24.17 16.88 -22.97
CA ASP A 22 -24.68 16.60 -21.61
C ASP A 22 -24.58 15.12 -21.26
N LYS A 23 -24.83 14.22 -22.23
CA LYS A 23 -24.67 12.79 -22.03
C LYS A 23 -23.22 12.40 -21.81
N LEU A 24 -22.29 12.95 -22.59
CA LEU A 24 -20.86 12.71 -22.42
C LEU A 24 -20.33 13.31 -21.12
N GLU A 25 -20.79 14.50 -20.73
CA GLU A 25 -20.42 15.11 -19.45
C GLU A 25 -20.91 14.28 -18.25
N ASN A 26 -22.12 13.71 -18.35
CA ASN A 26 -22.63 12.79 -17.31
C ASN A 26 -21.88 11.44 -17.29
N GLU A 27 -21.40 10.97 -18.44
CA GLU A 27 -20.55 9.78 -18.52
C GLU A 27 -19.14 10.05 -17.96
N ILE A 28 -18.61 11.28 -18.10
CA ILE A 28 -17.30 11.71 -17.58
C ILE A 28 -17.38 12.13 -16.10
N SER A 29 -18.55 12.62 -15.63
CA SER A 29 -18.75 13.11 -14.27
C SER A 29 -19.05 12.00 -13.24
N LEU A 30 -19.15 10.73 -13.66
CA LEU A 30 -18.96 9.64 -12.72
C LEU A 30 -17.56 9.79 -12.14
N PRO A 31 -17.38 9.94 -10.81
CA PRO A 31 -16.07 9.87 -10.23
C PRO A 31 -15.52 8.51 -10.66
N LEU A 32 -14.55 8.54 -11.58
CA LEU A 32 -13.78 7.36 -11.93
C LEU A 32 -13.20 6.91 -10.59
N ASP A 33 -13.68 5.77 -10.08
CA ASP A 33 -13.06 5.16 -8.94
C ASP A 33 -11.57 5.06 -9.29
N PRO A 34 -10.67 5.64 -8.49
CA PRO A 34 -9.23 5.55 -8.77
C PRO A 34 -8.77 4.10 -9.00
N PHE A 35 -9.56 3.13 -8.54
CA PHE A 35 -9.34 1.70 -8.74
C PHE A 35 -9.89 1.17 -10.08
N ASP A 36 -10.70 1.92 -10.83
CA ASP A 36 -11.16 1.50 -12.18
C ASP A 36 -10.01 1.37 -13.18
N PHE A 37 -8.89 2.06 -12.94
CA PHE A 37 -7.67 1.93 -13.73
C PHE A 37 -6.73 0.82 -13.25
N PHE A 38 -6.92 0.34 -12.03
CA PHE A 38 -6.10 -0.70 -11.44
C PHE A 38 -6.99 -1.84 -10.98
N LYS A 39 -7.37 -2.69 -11.92
CA LYS A 39 -8.00 -3.98 -11.58
C LYS A 39 -6.88 -4.96 -11.25
N VAL A 40 -6.84 -5.39 -10.01
CA VAL A 40 -6.11 -6.61 -9.67
C VAL A 40 -6.92 -7.76 -10.23
N ASP A 41 -6.38 -8.42 -11.25
CA ASP A 41 -7.03 -9.60 -11.80
C ASP A 41 -7.11 -10.68 -10.71
N LEU A 42 -8.30 -11.22 -10.52
CA LEU A 42 -8.48 -12.36 -9.60
C LEU A 42 -7.73 -13.58 -10.16
N PRO A 43 -7.22 -14.45 -9.28
CA PRO A 43 -6.65 -15.71 -9.69
C PRO A 43 -7.66 -16.54 -10.48
N GLU A 44 -7.17 -17.44 -11.31
CA GLU A 44 -8.05 -18.37 -12.04
C GLU A 44 -8.77 -19.31 -11.04
N ASP A 45 -10.04 -19.59 -11.34
CA ASP A 45 -10.79 -20.58 -10.55
C ASP A 45 -10.11 -21.95 -10.65
N GLY A 46 -9.83 -22.55 -9.50
CA GLY A 46 -9.09 -23.80 -9.42
C GLY A 46 -7.56 -23.64 -9.26
N GLU A 47 -7.03 -22.42 -9.25
CA GLU A 47 -5.61 -22.16 -9.00
C GLU A 47 -5.22 -22.50 -7.55
N ARG A 48 -4.04 -23.08 -7.36
CA ARG A 48 -3.51 -23.37 -6.03
C ARG A 48 -2.74 -22.17 -5.48
N LEU A 49 -3.24 -21.59 -4.40
CA LEU A 49 -2.60 -20.48 -3.71
C LEU A 49 -2.19 -20.85 -2.30
N TYR A 50 -1.21 -20.10 -1.79
CA TYR A 50 -0.70 -20.22 -0.42
C TYR A 50 -1.24 -19.09 0.43
N PHE A 51 -1.48 -19.36 1.70
CA PHE A 51 -1.93 -18.34 2.66
C PHE A 51 -1.33 -18.59 4.04
N ILE A 52 -1.28 -17.51 4.83
CA ILE A 52 -0.80 -17.55 6.20
C ILE A 52 -1.99 -17.81 7.13
N ASP A 53 -1.95 -18.90 7.90
CA ASP A 53 -2.85 -19.09 9.03
C ASP A 53 -2.45 -18.11 10.15
N ASN A 54 -3.31 -17.11 10.37
CA ASN A 54 -3.02 -16.04 11.34
C ASN A 54 -2.99 -16.51 12.80
N VAL A 55 -3.62 -17.63 13.12
CA VAL A 55 -3.65 -18.17 14.48
C VAL A 55 -2.40 -19.01 14.75
N GLN A 56 -2.09 -19.92 13.82
CA GLN A 56 -0.96 -20.84 13.99
C GLN A 56 0.36 -20.26 13.47
N SER A 57 0.31 -19.16 12.73
CA SER A 57 1.48 -18.59 12.03
C SER A 57 2.19 -19.59 11.13
N THR A 58 1.41 -20.48 10.51
CA THR A 58 1.86 -21.50 9.56
C THR A 58 1.37 -21.16 8.16
N ILE A 59 2.07 -21.70 7.15
CA ILE A 59 1.67 -21.55 5.77
C ILE A 59 0.91 -22.79 5.35
N SER A 60 -0.25 -22.55 4.76
CA SER A 60 -1.12 -23.56 4.19
C SER A 60 -1.41 -23.25 2.73
N SER A 61 -1.87 -24.22 1.96
CA SER A 61 -2.33 -24.00 0.60
C SER A 61 -3.74 -24.48 0.39
N LYS A 62 -4.45 -23.86 -0.50
CA LYS A 62 -5.79 -24.27 -0.94
C LYS A 62 -6.00 -23.97 -2.43
N ILE A 63 -7.01 -24.59 -3.00
CA ILE A 63 -7.51 -24.23 -4.32
C ILE A 63 -8.40 -22.99 -4.17
N PHE A 64 -8.11 -21.98 -4.99
CA PHE A 64 -8.90 -20.76 -5.05
C PHE A 64 -10.27 -21.07 -5.65
N ASP A 65 -11.32 -20.56 -5.05
CA ASP A 65 -12.70 -20.70 -5.49
C ASP A 65 -13.32 -19.31 -5.63
N ILE A 66 -13.48 -18.86 -6.87
CA ILE A 66 -14.04 -17.53 -7.18
C ILE A 66 -15.48 -17.37 -6.69
N SER A 67 -16.23 -18.46 -6.50
CA SER A 67 -17.58 -18.42 -5.92
C SER A 67 -17.57 -18.26 -4.40
N ASN A 68 -16.42 -18.51 -3.76
CA ASN A 68 -16.24 -18.37 -2.32
C ASN A 68 -15.84 -16.94 -1.94
N MET A 69 -16.78 -16.16 -1.44
CA MET A 69 -16.56 -14.76 -1.05
C MET A 69 -15.40 -14.59 -0.05
N ASN A 70 -15.09 -15.59 0.79
CA ASN A 70 -13.96 -15.50 1.70
C ASN A 70 -12.62 -15.61 0.97
N ASP A 71 -12.55 -16.37 -0.11
CA ASP A 71 -11.35 -16.47 -0.92
C ASP A 71 -11.11 -15.18 -1.69
N VAL A 72 -12.15 -14.63 -2.32
CA VAL A 72 -12.09 -13.32 -2.99
C VAL A 72 -11.60 -12.25 -2.01
N LYS A 73 -12.22 -12.15 -0.82
CA LYS A 73 -11.79 -11.17 0.19
C LYS A 73 -10.36 -11.38 0.71
N ARG A 74 -9.91 -12.63 0.85
CA ARG A 74 -8.52 -12.89 1.22
C ARG A 74 -7.56 -12.41 0.15
N PHE A 75 -7.88 -12.64 -1.11
CA PHE A 75 -7.06 -12.18 -2.22
C PHE A 75 -7.03 -10.64 -2.27
N GLU A 76 -8.18 -9.97 -2.23
CA GLU A 76 -8.29 -8.51 -2.20
C GLU A 76 -7.52 -7.87 -1.03
N ASN A 77 -7.40 -8.58 0.08
CA ASN A 77 -6.61 -8.15 1.25
C ASN A 77 -5.13 -8.54 1.19
N GLY A 78 -4.64 -9.09 0.07
CA GLY A 78 -3.24 -9.48 -0.09
C GLY A 78 -2.82 -10.63 0.85
N LEU A 79 -3.74 -11.55 1.17
CA LEU A 79 -3.49 -12.67 2.08
C LEU A 79 -3.29 -14.00 1.35
N PHE A 80 -3.33 -14.00 0.02
CA PHE A 80 -2.94 -15.11 -0.82
C PHE A 80 -1.63 -14.78 -1.55
N PHE A 81 -0.85 -15.83 -1.80
CA PHE A 81 0.45 -15.78 -2.45
C PHE A 81 0.51 -16.86 -3.53
N GLU A 82 1.20 -16.60 -4.62
CA GLU A 82 1.37 -17.57 -5.71
C GLU A 82 2.32 -18.69 -5.29
N THR A 83 3.34 -18.36 -4.49
CA THR A 83 4.35 -19.32 -4.04
C THR A 83 4.39 -19.43 -2.52
N LYS A 84 4.89 -20.56 -2.04
CA LYS A 84 5.11 -20.79 -0.61
C LYS A 84 6.21 -19.87 -0.07
N GLU A 85 7.21 -19.63 -0.87
CA GLU A 85 8.36 -18.78 -0.56
C GLU A 85 7.94 -17.32 -0.32
N GLU A 86 7.03 -16.79 -1.14
CA GLU A 86 6.44 -15.46 -0.94
C GLU A 86 5.66 -15.38 0.36
N ALA A 87 4.84 -16.38 0.65
CA ALA A 87 4.10 -16.46 1.91
C ALA A 87 5.05 -16.52 3.13
N GLU A 88 6.14 -17.29 3.03
CA GLU A 88 7.18 -17.40 4.07
C GLU A 88 7.90 -16.06 4.27
N GLN A 89 8.27 -15.39 3.19
CA GLN A 89 8.92 -14.09 3.23
C GLN A 89 8.00 -13.04 3.87
N HIS A 90 6.74 -12.97 3.45
CA HIS A 90 5.76 -12.05 4.03
C HIS A 90 5.53 -12.32 5.53
N LEU A 91 5.50 -13.58 5.94
CA LEU A 91 5.35 -13.95 7.35
C LEU A 91 6.58 -13.52 8.17
N ARG A 92 7.80 -13.70 7.65
CA ARG A 92 9.06 -13.25 8.30
C ARG A 92 9.08 -11.74 8.45
N GLU A 93 8.78 -11.01 7.36
CA GLU A 93 8.71 -9.56 7.37
C GLU A 93 7.72 -9.03 8.41
N ARG A 94 6.49 -9.56 8.40
CA ARG A 94 5.46 -9.16 9.37
C ARG A 94 5.88 -9.40 10.82
N LYS A 95 6.51 -10.53 11.12
CA LYS A 95 6.99 -10.84 12.47
C LYS A 95 8.11 -9.90 12.90
N LEU A 96 9.05 -9.63 12.01
CA LEU A 96 10.14 -8.71 12.28
C LEU A 96 9.62 -7.29 12.52
N LEU A 97 8.79 -6.76 11.62
CA LEU A 97 8.22 -5.42 11.78
C LEU A 97 7.42 -5.28 13.08
N PHE A 98 6.61 -6.27 13.43
CA PHE A 98 5.90 -6.27 14.71
C PHE A 98 6.88 -6.19 15.90
N LYS A 99 7.93 -7.02 15.90
CA LYS A 99 8.96 -7.03 16.95
C LYS A 99 9.67 -5.67 17.05
N LEU A 100 10.07 -5.07 15.93
CA LEU A 100 10.73 -3.78 15.88
C LEU A 100 9.83 -2.65 16.39
N HIS A 101 8.56 -2.62 15.99
CA HIS A 101 7.61 -1.62 16.49
C HIS A 101 7.34 -1.75 18.00
N GLN A 102 7.22 -2.98 18.52
CA GLN A 102 7.06 -3.19 19.97
C GLN A 102 8.32 -2.75 20.74
N TRP A 103 9.51 -3.10 20.25
CA TRP A 103 10.77 -2.69 20.84
C TRP A 103 10.95 -1.16 20.82
N ALA A 104 10.68 -0.52 19.67
CA ALA A 104 10.74 0.93 19.54
C ALA A 104 9.74 1.63 20.49
N LYS A 105 8.51 1.14 20.58
CA LYS A 105 7.52 1.67 21.52
C LYS A 105 8.01 1.61 22.97
N PHE A 106 8.66 0.52 23.37
CA PHE A 106 9.24 0.36 24.70
C PHE A 106 10.41 1.34 24.91
N LYS A 107 11.35 1.41 23.97
CA LYS A 107 12.56 2.25 24.07
C LYS A 107 12.27 3.73 23.98
N ASN A 108 11.30 4.12 23.18
CA ASN A 108 10.83 5.50 23.05
C ASN A 108 10.00 5.98 24.26
N GLU A 109 9.70 5.09 25.24
CA GLU A 109 8.93 5.44 26.45
C GLU A 109 7.57 6.08 26.12
N GLY A 110 6.93 5.62 25.05
CA GLY A 110 5.64 6.14 24.57
C GLY A 110 5.74 7.42 23.73
N TRP A 111 6.95 7.92 23.45
CA TRP A 111 7.12 9.00 22.49
C TRP A 111 6.63 8.57 21.08
N VAL A 112 5.91 9.49 20.44
CA VAL A 112 5.41 9.38 19.06
C VAL A 112 5.88 10.63 18.31
N PRO A 113 6.32 10.52 17.05
CA PRO A 113 6.71 11.69 16.26
C PRO A 113 5.63 12.75 16.23
N ASP A 114 5.95 13.96 16.64
CA ASP A 114 5.12 15.13 16.43
C ASP A 114 5.57 15.84 15.15
N TRP A 115 4.75 15.79 14.13
CA TRP A 115 5.05 16.35 12.81
C TRP A 115 4.79 17.86 12.72
N GLU A 116 4.16 18.45 13.73
CA GLU A 116 3.95 19.89 13.86
C GLU A 116 5.11 20.58 14.58
N GLU A 117 5.96 19.80 15.29
CA GLU A 117 7.13 20.31 16.01
C GLU A 117 8.37 20.30 15.10
N ASP A 118 8.74 21.47 14.59
CA ASP A 118 9.83 21.68 13.64
C ASP A 118 11.24 21.45 14.25
N ALA A 119 11.37 21.60 15.57
CA ALA A 119 12.66 21.44 16.26
C ALA A 119 12.96 20.00 16.68
N GLU A 120 12.00 19.09 16.56
CA GLU A 120 12.16 17.73 17.00
C GLU A 120 12.75 16.85 15.88
N ASN A 121 13.94 16.25 16.12
CA ASN A 121 14.51 15.27 15.24
C ASN A 121 13.74 13.95 15.34
N LYS A 122 13.25 13.42 14.21
CA LYS A 122 12.63 12.12 14.09
C LYS A 122 13.65 11.17 13.48
N TRP A 123 14.31 10.35 14.32
CA TRP A 123 15.36 9.45 13.88
C TRP A 123 14.80 8.20 13.24
N TYR A 124 15.44 7.70 12.18
CA TYR A 124 15.07 6.46 11.51
C TYR A 124 16.27 5.74 10.91
N VAL A 125 16.09 4.45 10.65
CA VAL A 125 17.10 3.58 10.04
C VAL A 125 16.80 3.44 8.56
N TYR A 126 17.84 3.49 7.74
CA TYR A 126 17.78 3.20 6.30
C TYR A 126 18.92 2.29 5.87
N TYR A 127 18.76 1.61 4.76
CA TYR A 127 19.80 0.79 4.16
C TYR A 127 20.53 1.57 3.06
N ASN A 128 21.84 1.64 3.16
CA ASN A 128 22.70 2.25 2.14
C ASN A 128 23.21 1.15 1.21
N HIS A 129 22.66 1.09 -0.01
CA HIS A 129 23.03 0.09 -1.00
C HIS A 129 24.47 0.22 -1.53
N VAL A 130 25.10 1.40 -1.43
CA VAL A 130 26.48 1.61 -1.86
C VAL A 130 27.49 1.04 -0.84
N GLU A 131 27.19 1.22 0.42
CA GLU A 131 28.04 0.77 1.53
C GLU A 131 27.57 -0.56 2.13
N GLU A 132 26.46 -1.10 1.62
CA GLU A 132 25.85 -2.37 2.03
C GLU A 132 25.59 -2.46 3.55
N ASN A 133 25.22 -1.34 4.17
CA ASN A 133 24.98 -1.27 5.61
C ASN A 133 23.76 -0.46 5.99
N LEU A 134 23.30 -0.70 7.22
CA LEU A 134 22.27 0.11 7.87
C LEU A 134 22.91 1.35 8.49
N LYS A 135 22.23 2.47 8.34
CA LYS A 135 22.61 3.76 8.89
C LYS A 135 21.45 4.43 9.59
N VAL A 136 21.78 5.29 10.54
CA VAL A 136 20.84 6.17 11.22
C VAL A 136 20.84 7.53 10.52
N THR A 137 19.68 8.13 10.38
CA THR A 137 19.49 9.51 9.94
C THR A 137 18.24 10.10 10.59
N TRP A 138 17.97 11.35 10.34
CA TRP A 138 16.83 12.06 10.91
C TRP A 138 16.12 12.96 9.89
N GLY A 139 14.87 13.29 10.17
CA GLY A 139 14.07 14.27 9.45
C GLY A 139 13.28 15.14 10.43
N TYR A 140 12.80 16.30 9.96
CA TYR A 140 11.97 17.22 10.75
C TYR A 140 10.49 17.10 10.35
N ASN A 141 10.13 17.67 9.20
CA ASN A 141 8.77 17.97 8.78
C ASN A 141 8.25 17.02 7.69
N SER A 142 9.00 15.99 7.33
CA SER A 142 8.61 15.05 6.29
C SER A 142 8.44 13.67 6.87
N THR A 143 7.24 13.12 6.72
CA THR A 143 6.98 11.71 6.96
C THR A 143 7.54 10.90 5.80
N ASN A 144 8.56 10.11 6.05
CA ASN A 144 8.97 9.09 5.12
C ASN A 144 8.06 7.86 5.31
N PHE A 145 7.48 7.35 4.22
CA PHE A 145 6.69 6.11 4.24
C PHE A 145 7.60 4.90 4.39
N ILE A 146 8.25 4.80 5.56
CA ILE A 146 9.15 3.71 5.89
C ILE A 146 8.42 2.60 6.64
N LYS A 147 8.85 1.36 6.44
CA LYS A 147 8.31 0.21 7.17
C LYS A 147 8.79 0.16 8.62
N LEU A 148 10.01 0.67 8.88
CA LEU A 148 10.63 0.67 10.20
C LEU A 148 10.08 1.81 11.08
N PRO A 149 10.12 1.65 12.42
CA PRO A 149 9.66 2.70 13.33
C PRO A 149 10.60 3.91 13.34
N TYR A 150 10.05 5.05 13.77
CA TYR A 150 10.85 6.20 14.17
C TYR A 150 11.32 6.07 15.62
N PHE A 151 12.43 6.73 15.90
CA PHE A 151 13.09 6.72 17.20
C PHE A 151 13.23 8.13 17.76
N LYS A 152 13.10 8.24 19.08
CA LYS A 152 13.21 9.51 19.80
C LYS A 152 14.61 10.10 19.75
N THR A 153 15.63 9.24 19.78
CA THR A 153 17.05 9.66 19.77
C THR A 153 17.88 8.79 18.82
N GLU A 154 19.05 9.32 18.45
CA GLU A 154 20.03 8.62 17.63
C GLU A 154 20.50 7.33 18.30
N GLU A 155 20.75 7.36 19.61
CA GLU A 155 21.23 6.21 20.38
C GLU A 155 20.22 5.05 20.36
N ILE A 156 18.91 5.37 20.42
CA ILE A 156 17.88 4.33 20.32
C ILE A 156 17.85 3.75 18.91
N ALA A 157 17.97 4.59 17.88
CA ALA A 157 18.03 4.13 16.49
C ALA A 157 19.28 3.27 16.24
N GLN A 158 20.44 3.67 16.77
CA GLN A 158 21.68 2.88 16.69
C GLN A 158 21.53 1.54 17.43
N ALA A 159 20.96 1.54 18.63
CA ALA A 159 20.71 0.31 19.38
C ALA A 159 19.74 -0.65 18.64
N CYS A 160 18.84 -0.12 17.81
CA CYS A 160 18.03 -0.97 16.93
C CYS A 160 18.90 -1.69 15.88
N ILE A 161 19.84 -0.98 15.27
CA ILE A 161 20.81 -1.58 14.32
C ILE A 161 21.66 -2.62 15.03
N ASP A 162 22.20 -2.31 16.21
CA ASP A 162 23.09 -3.20 16.95
C ASP A 162 22.41 -4.53 17.35
N LEU A 163 21.10 -4.49 17.64
CA LEU A 163 20.33 -5.65 18.07
C LEU A 163 19.67 -6.44 16.94
N PHE A 164 19.22 -5.76 15.89
CA PHE A 164 18.37 -6.36 14.87
C PHE A 164 18.93 -6.18 13.45
N GLY A 165 20.09 -5.56 13.30
CA GLY A 165 20.62 -5.19 11.98
C GLY A 165 20.80 -6.36 11.02
N ASP A 166 21.27 -7.50 11.50
CA ASP A 166 21.44 -8.68 10.67
C ASP A 166 20.10 -9.25 10.21
N GLU A 167 19.11 -9.32 11.13
CA GLU A 167 17.75 -9.78 10.80
C GLU A 167 17.03 -8.79 9.85
N ILE A 168 17.25 -7.48 10.03
CA ILE A 168 16.70 -6.45 9.13
C ILE A 168 17.28 -6.62 7.72
N LYS A 169 18.60 -6.82 7.59
CA LYS A 169 19.25 -7.04 6.29
C LYS A 169 18.77 -8.32 5.61
N GLU A 170 18.67 -9.41 6.35
CA GLU A 170 18.22 -10.70 5.82
C GLU A 170 16.77 -10.66 5.32
N VAL A 171 15.89 -9.93 6.02
CA VAL A 171 14.45 -9.98 5.77
C VAL A 171 13.96 -8.84 4.90
N LEU A 172 14.57 -7.64 4.95
CA LEU A 172 14.06 -6.42 4.30
C LEU A 172 14.97 -5.87 3.19
N CYS A 173 16.22 -6.31 3.09
CA CYS A 173 17.19 -5.86 2.08
C CYS A 173 17.55 -6.96 1.12
#